data_4cdcc5ea8ed56f5cbf0db7b5dee4e824
#
_entry.id   4cdcc5ea8ed56f5cbf0db7b5dee4e824
#
_cell.length_a   1.000
_cell.length_b   1.000
_cell.length_c   1.000
_cell.angle_alpha   90.00
_cell.angle_beta   90.00
_cell.angle_gamma   90.00
#
_symmetry.space_group_name_H-M   'P 1'
#
loop_
_entity.id
_entity.type
_entity.pdbx_description
1 polymer ?
#
loop_
_entity_poly.entity_id
_entity_poly.type
_entity_poly.pdbx_seq_one_letter_code
_entity_poly.pdbx_strand_id
1 'polypeptide(L)'
;MVENRQLEREFLSEYNLDANIFEAMGFKVKQIIPVRSVYRIVTDKGFFCLKKLRFPMEDMDFIFEAVDHLKEKGFVNIFNVIKQKNGGSFIEFKGEKYFLTEWIDGRECDFLNPIDLDAAIEALASLHDASMGYAPAACPLDRCYYGKWPENFSRRIDEMKLMKERVLEKPDKSDIDKIYLDYVDMCINDGEAALRLLDKSDYRELSLDAAQKGSFIHHDFAHHNILHTFDGRTYVVDFDYCIMDIRIHDIGSLILRNMKKSNWDVDKAMNILESYDRRSPVSSKELKVLAPFFLFPQDFWMISRQYYIERKDWDEEDYVDKMNTKSEYTLMRRKFIEEYGDRV
;
A
#
# COMPACT_ATOMS: atom_id res chain seq x y z
N MET A 1 26.37 4.87 -4.61
CA MET A 1 26.36 5.37 -6.01
C MET A 1 26.69 4.29 -7.03
N VAL A 2 27.50 3.28 -6.71
CA VAL A 2 27.83 2.16 -7.63
C VAL A 2 26.71 1.11 -7.65
N GLU A 3 26.11 0.78 -6.50
CA GLU A 3 24.99 -0.18 -6.37
C GLU A 3 23.71 0.25 -7.14
N ASN A 4 23.36 1.53 -7.10
CA ASN A 4 22.21 2.03 -7.87
C ASN A 4 22.40 1.85 -9.39
N ARG A 5 23.64 1.95 -9.89
CA ARG A 5 23.92 1.76 -11.33
C ARG A 5 23.89 0.30 -11.78
N GLN A 6 24.08 -0.64 -10.86
CA GLN A 6 24.03 -2.08 -11.16
C GLN A 6 22.58 -2.56 -11.18
N LEU A 7 21.76 -2.14 -10.23
CA LEU A 7 20.31 -2.33 -10.23
C LEU A 7 19.65 -1.67 -11.45
N GLU A 8 20.06 -0.44 -11.82
CA GLU A 8 19.59 0.24 -13.04
C GLU A 8 19.93 -0.55 -14.32
N ARG A 9 21.08 -1.22 -14.39
CA ARG A 9 21.48 -2.03 -15.54
C ARG A 9 20.73 -3.35 -15.62
N GLU A 10 20.47 -4.01 -14.50
CA GLU A 10 19.65 -5.23 -14.45
C GLU A 10 18.21 -4.93 -14.86
N PHE A 11 17.62 -3.83 -14.37
CA PHE A 11 16.32 -3.37 -14.82
C PHE A 11 16.28 -3.01 -16.30
N LEU A 12 17.32 -2.39 -16.85
CA LEU A 12 17.38 -2.05 -18.27
C LEU A 12 17.52 -3.29 -19.17
N SER A 13 18.14 -4.38 -18.70
CA SER A 13 18.25 -5.62 -19.47
C SER A 13 16.96 -6.43 -19.51
N GLU A 14 16.10 -6.30 -18.48
CA GLU A 14 14.80 -6.96 -18.41
C GLU A 14 13.77 -6.38 -19.40
N TYR A 15 13.93 -5.11 -19.78
CA TYR A 15 12.99 -4.38 -20.59
C TYR A 15 13.65 -3.84 -21.87
N ASN A 16 13.98 -4.70 -22.78
CA ASN A 16 14.50 -4.30 -24.10
C ASN A 16 13.41 -3.56 -24.89
N LEU A 17 13.03 -2.37 -24.38
CA LEU A 17 11.98 -1.52 -24.96
C LEU A 17 12.48 -0.86 -26.22
N ASP A 18 11.75 -1.03 -27.32
CA ASP A 18 12.00 -0.34 -28.58
C ASP A 18 11.17 0.94 -28.67
N ALA A 19 11.79 2.04 -29.12
CA ALA A 19 11.10 3.32 -29.30
C ALA A 19 9.88 3.20 -30.25
N ASN A 20 9.88 2.23 -31.14
CA ASN A 20 8.79 1.99 -32.11
C ASN A 20 7.46 1.60 -31.44
N ILE A 21 7.46 1.06 -30.19
CA ILE A 21 6.22 0.79 -29.44
C ILE A 21 5.36 2.05 -29.26
N PHE A 22 5.99 3.23 -29.23
CA PHE A 22 5.31 4.50 -28.99
C PHE A 22 4.77 5.15 -30.26
N GLU A 23 5.13 4.66 -31.44
CA GLU A 23 4.58 5.17 -32.70
C GLU A 23 3.07 4.96 -32.80
N ALA A 24 2.55 3.86 -32.27
CA ALA A 24 1.11 3.57 -32.16
C ALA A 24 0.37 4.60 -31.31
N MET A 25 1.07 5.23 -30.35
CA MET A 25 0.54 6.31 -29.49
C MET A 25 0.65 7.67 -30.16
N GLY A 26 1.40 7.79 -31.27
CA GLY A 26 1.61 9.04 -32.01
C GLY A 26 2.59 10.01 -31.33
N PHE A 27 3.54 9.47 -30.55
CA PHE A 27 4.63 10.22 -29.93
C PHE A 27 5.97 9.91 -30.60
N LYS A 28 6.86 10.91 -30.63
CA LYS A 28 8.27 10.69 -30.91
C LYS A 28 9.03 10.63 -29.60
N VAL A 29 9.51 9.44 -29.25
CA VAL A 29 10.31 9.24 -28.05
C VAL A 29 11.70 9.81 -28.26
N LYS A 30 12.13 10.63 -27.31
CA LYS A 30 13.48 11.22 -27.24
C LYS A 30 14.37 10.47 -26.26
N GLN A 31 13.80 10.02 -25.14
CA GLN A 31 14.54 9.35 -24.09
C GLN A 31 13.59 8.47 -23.25
N ILE A 32 14.13 7.35 -22.74
CA ILE A 32 13.49 6.46 -21.79
C ILE A 32 14.38 6.42 -20.56
N ILE A 33 13.84 6.77 -19.39
CA ILE A 33 14.57 6.89 -18.15
C ILE A 33 13.93 5.94 -17.13
N PRO A 34 14.63 4.93 -16.61
CA PRO A 34 14.09 4.10 -15.54
C PRO A 34 13.98 4.91 -14.25
N VAL A 35 12.82 4.79 -13.57
CA VAL A 35 12.57 5.40 -12.27
C VAL A 35 11.89 4.35 -11.39
N ARG A 36 12.63 3.72 -10.48
CA ARG A 36 12.13 2.59 -9.68
C ARG A 36 11.55 1.46 -10.57
N SER A 37 10.26 1.15 -10.42
CA SER A 37 9.55 0.09 -11.15
C SER A 37 8.87 0.56 -12.43
N VAL A 38 9.06 1.82 -12.83
CA VAL A 38 8.43 2.43 -14.02
C VAL A 38 9.45 3.12 -14.91
N TYR A 39 9.03 3.56 -16.10
CA TYR A 39 9.85 4.37 -16.99
C TYR A 39 9.24 5.75 -17.20
N ARG A 40 10.07 6.77 -17.04
CA ARG A 40 9.76 8.12 -17.53
C ARG A 40 10.09 8.19 -19.02
N ILE A 41 9.07 8.43 -19.84
CA ILE A 41 9.21 8.56 -21.30
C ILE A 41 9.21 10.03 -21.64
N VAL A 42 10.33 10.50 -22.21
CA VAL A 42 10.47 11.86 -22.73
C VAL A 42 10.10 11.86 -24.21
N THR A 43 9.12 12.69 -24.60
CA THR A 43 8.60 12.74 -25.97
C THR A 43 8.60 14.17 -26.50
N ASP A 44 8.17 14.33 -27.76
CA ASP A 44 7.89 15.64 -28.38
C ASP A 44 6.62 16.32 -27.83
N LYS A 45 5.76 15.58 -27.09
CA LYS A 45 4.49 16.06 -26.53
C LYS A 45 4.48 16.16 -25.01
N GLY A 46 5.61 15.91 -24.34
CA GLY A 46 5.72 15.96 -22.89
C GLY A 46 6.30 14.69 -22.29
N PHE A 47 6.03 14.50 -20.98
CA PHE A 47 6.54 13.39 -20.20
C PHE A 47 5.41 12.42 -19.88
N PHE A 48 5.70 11.12 -19.97
CA PHE A 48 4.76 10.06 -19.65
C PHE A 48 5.40 9.03 -18.74
N CYS A 49 4.58 8.31 -17.99
CA CYS A 49 4.98 7.16 -17.19
C CYS A 49 4.55 5.89 -17.93
N LEU A 50 5.51 5.04 -18.28
CA LEU A 50 5.23 3.71 -18.81
C LEU A 50 5.37 2.69 -17.68
N LYS A 51 4.33 1.90 -17.50
CA LYS A 51 4.26 0.87 -16.47
C LYS A 51 3.96 -0.50 -17.10
N LYS A 52 4.72 -1.52 -16.69
CA LYS A 52 4.46 -2.90 -17.09
C LYS A 52 3.25 -3.43 -16.33
N LEU A 53 2.37 -4.12 -17.03
CA LEU A 53 1.24 -4.80 -16.43
C LEU A 53 1.74 -6.01 -15.62
N ARG A 54 1.44 -6.01 -14.32
CA ARG A 54 1.81 -7.10 -13.41
C ARG A 54 0.61 -7.90 -12.89
N PHE A 55 -0.59 -7.43 -13.20
CA PHE A 55 -1.85 -8.01 -12.74
C PHE A 55 -2.67 -8.53 -13.93
N PRO A 56 -3.62 -9.44 -13.70
CA PRO A 56 -4.61 -9.84 -14.70
C PRO A 56 -5.37 -8.64 -15.28
N MET A 57 -5.90 -8.78 -16.49
CA MET A 57 -6.64 -7.70 -17.14
C MET A 57 -7.87 -7.24 -16.36
N GLU A 58 -8.55 -8.18 -15.70
CA GLU A 58 -9.72 -7.91 -14.85
C GLU A 58 -9.40 -6.96 -13.70
N ASP A 59 -8.21 -7.12 -13.11
CA ASP A 59 -7.71 -6.21 -12.08
C ASP A 59 -7.43 -4.81 -12.63
N MET A 60 -6.89 -4.74 -13.85
CA MET A 60 -6.58 -3.46 -14.48
C MET A 60 -7.83 -2.70 -14.90
N ASP A 61 -8.86 -3.41 -15.36
CA ASP A 61 -10.16 -2.81 -15.67
C ASP A 61 -10.76 -2.21 -14.39
N PHE A 62 -10.74 -2.96 -13.28
CA PHE A 62 -11.15 -2.46 -11.96
C PHE A 62 -10.37 -1.19 -11.55
N ILE A 63 -9.03 -1.19 -11.69
CA ILE A 63 -8.19 -0.05 -11.32
C ILE A 63 -8.51 1.19 -12.16
N PHE A 64 -8.68 1.01 -13.48
CA PHE A 64 -8.97 2.12 -14.37
C PHE A 64 -10.37 2.68 -14.16
N GLU A 65 -11.36 1.82 -13.94
CA GLU A 65 -12.71 2.24 -13.55
C GLU A 65 -12.69 3.02 -12.22
N ALA A 66 -11.89 2.59 -11.23
CA ALA A 66 -11.72 3.29 -9.96
C ALA A 66 -11.11 4.69 -10.15
N VAL A 67 -10.05 4.79 -10.98
CA VAL A 67 -9.41 6.07 -11.30
C VAL A 67 -10.37 7.01 -12.04
N ASP A 68 -11.13 6.50 -13.00
CA ASP A 68 -12.11 7.30 -13.73
C ASP A 68 -13.26 7.75 -12.81
N HIS A 69 -13.75 6.87 -11.92
CA HIS A 69 -14.75 7.22 -10.92
C HIS A 69 -14.29 8.37 -9.99
N LEU A 70 -13.04 8.31 -9.49
CA LEU A 70 -12.49 9.42 -8.68
C LEU A 70 -12.54 10.75 -9.41
N LYS A 71 -12.18 10.78 -10.70
CA LYS A 71 -12.23 11.98 -11.51
C LYS A 71 -13.65 12.50 -11.70
N GLU A 72 -14.60 11.62 -11.98
CA GLU A 72 -16.03 11.95 -12.11
C GLU A 72 -16.59 12.55 -10.82
N LYS A 73 -16.07 12.10 -9.67
CA LYS A 73 -16.42 12.64 -8.34
C LYS A 73 -15.63 13.90 -7.95
N GLY A 74 -14.78 14.41 -8.85
CA GLY A 74 -14.05 15.67 -8.64
C GLY A 74 -12.69 15.53 -7.96
N PHE A 75 -12.19 14.30 -7.74
CA PHE A 75 -10.81 14.09 -7.32
C PHE A 75 -9.88 14.16 -8.53
N VAL A 76 -9.42 15.37 -8.83
CA VAL A 76 -8.69 15.66 -10.08
C VAL A 76 -7.17 15.53 -9.98
N ASN A 77 -6.62 15.49 -8.75
CA ASN A 77 -5.18 15.36 -8.51
C ASN A 77 -4.71 13.91 -8.57
N ILE A 78 -4.93 13.29 -9.71
CA ILE A 78 -4.63 11.91 -10.06
C ILE A 78 -4.13 11.86 -11.51
N PHE A 79 -3.41 10.82 -11.88
CA PHE A 79 -2.90 10.65 -13.25
C PHE A 79 -4.02 10.36 -14.27
N ASN A 80 -3.77 10.69 -15.53
CA ASN A 80 -4.60 10.26 -16.67
C ASN A 80 -3.96 9.06 -17.38
N VAL A 81 -4.78 8.05 -17.68
CA VAL A 81 -4.39 6.95 -18.57
C VAL A 81 -4.40 7.43 -20.01
N ILE A 82 -3.30 7.24 -20.72
CA ILE A 82 -3.16 7.65 -22.11
C ILE A 82 -3.66 6.53 -23.02
N LYS A 83 -4.69 6.81 -23.78
CA LYS A 83 -5.29 5.85 -24.74
C LYS A 83 -4.55 5.86 -26.07
N GLN A 84 -4.45 4.70 -26.69
CA GLN A 84 -3.99 4.58 -28.07
C GLN A 84 -4.97 5.24 -29.06
N LYS A 85 -4.54 5.46 -30.30
CA LYS A 85 -5.40 6.00 -31.39
C LYS A 85 -6.64 5.15 -31.65
N ASN A 86 -6.58 3.84 -31.39
CA ASN A 86 -7.70 2.90 -31.53
C ASN A 86 -8.60 2.84 -30.28
N GLY A 87 -8.32 3.66 -29.26
CA GLY A 87 -9.05 3.69 -27.98
C GLY A 87 -8.55 2.70 -26.92
N GLY A 88 -7.61 1.81 -27.24
CA GLY A 88 -7.04 0.86 -26.30
C GLY A 88 -6.17 1.53 -25.22
N SER A 89 -6.19 0.99 -24.01
CA SER A 89 -5.38 1.50 -22.88
C SER A 89 -4.03 0.79 -22.72
N PHE A 90 -3.80 -0.32 -23.45
CA PHE A 90 -2.63 -1.17 -23.29
C PHE A 90 -1.82 -1.27 -24.57
N ILE A 91 -0.51 -1.32 -24.41
CA ILE A 91 0.47 -1.58 -25.46
C ILE A 91 1.00 -2.99 -25.27
N GLU A 92 0.96 -3.82 -26.29
CA GLU A 92 1.59 -5.14 -26.26
C GLU A 92 2.94 -5.09 -26.98
N PHE A 93 3.98 -5.59 -26.29
CA PHE A 93 5.33 -5.67 -26.83
C PHE A 93 6.05 -6.91 -26.30
N LYS A 94 6.52 -7.76 -27.23
CA LYS A 94 7.21 -9.03 -26.90
C LYS A 94 6.44 -9.95 -25.94
N GLY A 95 5.11 -9.99 -26.05
CA GLY A 95 4.24 -10.80 -25.19
C GLY A 95 3.94 -10.18 -23.83
N GLU A 96 4.49 -9.00 -23.54
CA GLU A 96 4.23 -8.25 -22.32
C GLU A 96 3.29 -7.07 -22.60
N LYS A 97 2.48 -6.73 -21.61
CA LYS A 97 1.55 -5.59 -21.71
C LYS A 97 2.03 -4.42 -20.87
N TYR A 98 1.84 -3.23 -21.41
CA TYR A 98 2.20 -1.97 -20.77
C TYR A 98 1.05 -1.00 -20.89
N PHE A 99 1.00 -0.02 -19.99
CA PHE A 99 0.11 1.14 -20.12
C PHE A 99 0.88 2.43 -19.87
N LEU A 100 0.36 3.50 -20.44
CA LEU A 100 0.92 4.84 -20.31
C LEU A 100 0.00 5.71 -19.45
N THR A 101 0.62 6.49 -18.56
CA THR A 101 -0.07 7.59 -17.86
C THR A 101 0.68 8.90 -18.07
N GLU A 102 0.07 10.00 -17.70
CA GLU A 102 0.79 11.26 -17.55
C GLU A 102 1.90 11.09 -16.50
N TRP A 103 3.02 11.77 -16.73
CA TRP A 103 4.06 11.91 -15.73
C TRP A 103 3.73 13.11 -14.84
N ILE A 104 3.52 12.86 -13.56
CA ILE A 104 3.32 13.92 -12.57
C ILE A 104 4.69 14.42 -12.11
N ASP A 105 5.02 15.67 -12.45
CA ASP A 105 6.30 16.28 -12.06
C ASP A 105 6.18 16.92 -10.69
N GLY A 106 6.64 16.19 -9.68
CA GLY A 106 6.54 16.57 -8.28
C GLY A 106 7.62 15.87 -7.45
N ARG A 107 7.86 16.37 -6.25
CA ARG A 107 8.66 15.68 -5.25
C ARG A 107 7.79 14.72 -4.43
N GLU A 108 8.38 13.66 -3.97
CA GLU A 108 7.72 12.75 -3.02
C GLU A 108 7.39 13.48 -1.71
N CYS A 109 6.30 13.06 -1.09
CA CYS A 109 5.89 13.51 0.24
C CYS A 109 6.91 13.07 1.29
N ASP A 110 7.14 13.90 2.30
CA ASP A 110 7.89 13.51 3.50
C ASP A 110 6.96 13.54 4.73
N PHE A 111 6.60 12.35 5.23
CA PHE A 111 5.74 12.21 6.42
C PHE A 111 6.40 12.74 7.72
N LEU A 112 7.69 13.09 7.71
CA LEU A 112 8.35 13.79 8.83
C LEU A 112 8.12 15.29 8.76
N ASN A 113 7.79 15.84 7.59
CA ASN A 113 7.40 17.22 7.43
C ASN A 113 5.90 17.37 7.76
N PRO A 114 5.51 18.16 8.79
CA PRO A 114 4.12 18.31 9.18
C PRO A 114 3.22 18.88 8.07
N ILE A 115 3.74 19.78 7.23
CA ILE A 115 2.99 20.38 6.13
C ILE A 115 2.69 19.33 5.05
N ASP A 116 3.66 18.50 4.72
CA ASP A 116 3.51 17.43 3.75
C ASP A 116 2.52 16.37 4.27
N LEU A 117 2.63 16.01 5.55
CA LEU A 117 1.74 15.05 6.18
C LEU A 117 0.29 15.55 6.20
N ASP A 118 0.06 16.83 6.56
CA ASP A 118 -1.29 17.39 6.57
C ASP A 118 -1.90 17.45 5.16
N ALA A 119 -1.12 17.83 4.15
CA ALA A 119 -1.55 17.78 2.74
C ALA A 119 -1.83 16.36 2.25
N ALA A 120 -1.07 15.36 2.71
CA ALA A 120 -1.31 13.96 2.41
C ALA A 120 -2.61 13.46 3.07
N ILE A 121 -2.87 13.84 4.33
CA ILE A 121 -4.09 13.49 5.05
C ILE A 121 -5.32 14.09 4.36
N GLU A 122 -5.24 15.35 3.94
CA GLU A 122 -6.32 16.01 3.20
C GLU A 122 -6.58 15.31 1.85
N ALA A 123 -5.53 14.92 1.13
CA ALA A 123 -5.65 14.17 -0.11
C ALA A 123 -6.30 12.79 0.13
N LEU A 124 -5.92 12.09 1.22
CA LEU A 124 -6.50 10.79 1.57
C LEU A 124 -7.99 10.91 1.90
N ALA A 125 -8.38 11.90 2.72
CA ALA A 125 -9.78 12.14 3.07
C ALA A 125 -10.60 12.46 1.81
N SER A 126 -10.08 13.32 0.93
CA SER A 126 -10.72 13.67 -0.34
C SER A 126 -10.86 12.48 -1.28
N LEU A 127 -9.87 11.58 -1.32
CA LEU A 127 -9.91 10.34 -2.08
C LEU A 127 -11.03 9.43 -1.55
N HIS A 128 -11.12 9.23 -0.24
CA HIS A 128 -12.13 8.39 0.37
C HIS A 128 -13.55 8.94 0.13
N ASP A 129 -13.74 10.26 0.26
CA ASP A 129 -15.04 10.89 -0.06
C ASP A 129 -15.41 10.67 -1.54
N ALA A 130 -14.45 10.85 -2.45
CA ALA A 130 -14.65 10.66 -3.88
C ALA A 130 -14.84 9.18 -4.28
N SER A 131 -14.31 8.23 -3.49
CA SER A 131 -14.47 6.80 -3.76
C SER A 131 -15.90 6.29 -3.53
N MET A 132 -16.72 7.07 -2.79
CA MET A 132 -18.08 6.68 -2.46
C MET A 132 -18.98 6.55 -3.68
N GLY A 133 -19.79 5.49 -3.70
CA GLY A 133 -20.68 5.16 -4.81
C GLY A 133 -20.00 4.43 -5.94
N TYR A 134 -18.78 3.94 -5.73
CA TYR A 134 -18.08 3.12 -6.71
C TYR A 134 -18.75 1.76 -6.87
N ALA A 135 -19.15 1.44 -8.09
CA ALA A 135 -19.80 0.18 -8.45
C ALA A 135 -19.12 -0.35 -9.72
N PRO A 136 -18.01 -1.10 -9.60
CA PRO A 136 -17.30 -1.63 -10.74
C PRO A 136 -18.16 -2.61 -11.53
N ALA A 137 -17.95 -2.68 -12.85
CA ALA A 137 -18.63 -3.64 -13.72
C ALA A 137 -18.35 -5.10 -13.29
N ALA A 138 -17.13 -5.35 -12.80
CA ALA A 138 -16.73 -6.61 -12.16
C ALA A 138 -15.78 -6.30 -11.00
N CYS A 139 -15.95 -6.98 -9.86
CA CYS A 139 -15.01 -6.93 -8.75
C CYS A 139 -14.24 -8.24 -8.68
N PRO A 140 -12.94 -8.27 -9.04
CA PRO A 140 -12.11 -9.45 -8.86
C PRO A 140 -12.09 -9.89 -7.40
N LEU A 141 -12.06 -11.20 -7.14
CA LEU A 141 -12.13 -11.75 -5.78
C LEU A 141 -11.03 -11.19 -4.86
N ASP A 142 -9.85 -10.95 -5.42
CA ASP A 142 -8.70 -10.42 -4.70
C ASP A 142 -8.78 -8.90 -4.48
N ARG A 143 -9.77 -8.23 -5.06
CA ARG A 143 -10.05 -6.80 -4.88
C ARG A 143 -11.23 -6.51 -3.96
N CYS A 144 -12.05 -7.50 -3.64
CA CYS A 144 -13.20 -7.37 -2.78
C CYS A 144 -12.84 -7.80 -1.35
N TYR A 145 -12.50 -6.84 -0.48
CA TYR A 145 -11.97 -7.08 0.86
C TYR A 145 -12.99 -6.82 1.99
N TYR A 146 -14.19 -6.41 1.68
CA TYR A 146 -15.24 -6.24 2.70
C TYR A 146 -15.45 -7.51 3.52
N GLY A 147 -15.36 -7.39 4.84
CA GLY A 147 -15.55 -8.48 5.78
C GLY A 147 -14.39 -9.48 5.89
N LYS A 148 -13.28 -9.30 5.15
CA LYS A 148 -12.19 -10.29 5.07
C LYS A 148 -11.11 -10.15 6.15
N TRP A 149 -11.14 -9.13 7.00
CA TRP A 149 -10.09 -8.96 8.02
C TRP A 149 -10.00 -10.14 9.00
N PRO A 150 -11.13 -10.69 9.54
CA PRO A 150 -11.05 -11.83 10.46
C PRO A 150 -10.39 -13.06 9.81
N GLU A 151 -10.77 -13.39 8.58
CA GLU A 151 -10.18 -14.49 7.81
C GLU A 151 -8.69 -14.27 7.57
N ASN A 152 -8.31 -13.06 7.17
CA ASN A 152 -6.92 -12.70 6.92
C ASN A 152 -6.07 -12.74 8.21
N PHE A 153 -6.61 -12.28 9.34
CA PHE A 153 -5.91 -12.37 10.62
C PHE A 153 -5.72 -13.82 11.04
N SER A 154 -6.78 -14.64 10.97
CA SER A 154 -6.69 -16.08 11.27
C SER A 154 -5.65 -16.78 10.41
N ARG A 155 -5.71 -16.62 9.09
CA ARG A 155 -4.75 -17.22 8.16
C ARG A 155 -3.30 -16.82 8.46
N ARG A 156 -3.04 -15.55 8.77
CA ARG A 156 -1.69 -15.07 9.10
C ARG A 156 -1.18 -15.60 10.45
N ILE A 157 -2.07 -15.81 11.43
CA ILE A 157 -1.75 -16.47 12.69
C ILE A 157 -1.36 -17.92 12.44
N ASP A 158 -2.13 -18.64 11.62
CA ASP A 158 -1.84 -20.04 11.28
C ASP A 158 -0.52 -20.16 10.48
N GLU A 159 -0.23 -19.22 9.59
CA GLU A 159 1.07 -19.16 8.90
C GLU A 159 2.23 -18.95 9.91
N MET A 160 2.07 -18.08 10.91
CA MET A 160 3.10 -17.91 11.97
C MET A 160 3.30 -19.20 12.78
N LYS A 161 2.22 -19.91 13.14
CA LYS A 161 2.30 -21.21 13.83
C LYS A 161 3.01 -22.25 12.97
N LEU A 162 2.66 -22.36 11.70
CA LEU A 162 3.32 -23.28 10.76
C LEU A 162 4.81 -22.99 10.58
N MET A 163 5.16 -21.70 10.43
CA MET A 163 6.58 -21.29 10.35
C MET A 163 7.33 -21.68 11.63
N LYS A 164 6.73 -21.49 12.81
CA LYS A 164 7.32 -21.87 14.10
C LYS A 164 7.60 -23.39 14.17
N GLU A 165 6.63 -24.22 13.79
CA GLU A 165 6.81 -25.68 13.77
C GLU A 165 7.99 -26.07 12.88
N ARG A 166 8.07 -25.52 11.66
CA ARG A 166 9.17 -25.80 10.73
C ARG A 166 10.54 -25.35 11.27
N VAL A 167 10.59 -24.23 11.97
CA VAL A 167 11.84 -23.75 12.58
C VAL A 167 12.25 -24.66 13.73
N LEU A 168 11.32 -25.13 14.55
CA LEU A 168 11.61 -26.04 15.66
C LEU A 168 12.17 -27.40 15.20
N GLU A 169 11.76 -27.88 14.03
CA GLU A 169 12.22 -29.15 13.44
C GLU A 169 13.66 -29.07 12.88
N LYS A 170 14.20 -27.87 12.62
CA LYS A 170 15.57 -27.75 12.11
C LYS A 170 16.57 -28.22 13.15
N PRO A 171 17.57 -29.05 12.78
CA PRO A 171 18.65 -29.47 13.68
C PRO A 171 19.52 -28.29 14.14
N ASP A 172 19.87 -27.41 13.20
CA ASP A 172 20.66 -26.21 13.43
C ASP A 172 19.81 -24.97 13.12
N LYS A 173 19.85 -23.99 14.01
CA LYS A 173 19.07 -22.75 13.90
C LYS A 173 19.96 -21.58 13.54
N SER A 174 19.63 -20.92 12.43
CA SER A 174 20.26 -19.67 12.02
C SER A 174 19.93 -18.53 13.02
N ASP A 175 20.59 -17.39 12.86
CA ASP A 175 20.30 -16.23 13.73
C ASP A 175 18.88 -15.70 13.52
N ILE A 176 18.37 -15.74 12.28
CA ILE A 176 16.97 -15.41 12.01
C ILE A 176 16.02 -16.36 12.72
N ASP A 177 16.31 -17.67 12.72
CA ASP A 177 15.49 -18.67 13.41
C ASP A 177 15.41 -18.40 14.93
N LYS A 178 16.53 -18.00 15.55
CA LYS A 178 16.58 -17.65 16.98
C LYS A 178 15.72 -16.40 17.26
N ILE A 179 15.93 -15.32 16.52
CA ILE A 179 15.14 -14.09 16.65
C ILE A 179 13.66 -14.39 16.44
N TYR A 180 13.31 -15.18 15.43
CA TYR A 180 11.94 -15.57 15.16
C TYR A 180 11.30 -16.29 16.34
N LEU A 181 12.01 -17.29 16.92
CA LEU A 181 11.52 -18.07 18.08
C LEU A 181 11.38 -17.22 19.34
N ASP A 182 12.21 -16.21 19.53
CA ASP A 182 12.14 -15.31 20.68
C ASP A 182 10.85 -14.45 20.68
N TYR A 183 10.29 -14.15 19.52
CA TYR A 183 9.17 -13.22 19.38
C TYR A 183 7.87 -13.84 18.87
N VAL A 184 7.91 -14.99 18.20
CA VAL A 184 6.73 -15.55 17.51
C VAL A 184 5.56 -15.85 18.43
N ASP A 185 5.79 -16.34 19.65
CA ASP A 185 4.71 -16.64 20.59
C ASP A 185 3.99 -15.38 21.05
N MET A 186 4.74 -14.32 21.30
CA MET A 186 4.16 -13.02 21.62
C MET A 186 3.34 -12.49 20.43
N CYS A 187 3.85 -12.61 19.21
CA CYS A 187 3.15 -12.18 18.00
C CYS A 187 1.87 -12.99 17.75
N ILE A 188 1.90 -14.32 17.96
CA ILE A 188 0.70 -15.16 17.85
C ILE A 188 -0.35 -14.72 18.87
N ASN A 189 0.05 -14.50 20.12
CA ASN A 189 -0.86 -14.05 21.18
C ASN A 189 -1.48 -12.68 20.88
N ASP A 190 -0.70 -11.74 20.35
CA ASP A 190 -1.18 -10.42 19.90
C ASP A 190 -2.13 -10.53 18.72
N GLY A 191 -1.82 -11.40 17.75
CA GLY A 191 -2.70 -11.69 16.63
C GLY A 191 -4.04 -12.26 17.06
N GLU A 192 -4.04 -13.22 17.98
CA GLU A 192 -5.26 -13.82 18.56
C GLU A 192 -6.05 -12.79 19.39
N ALA A 193 -5.37 -11.91 20.13
CA ALA A 193 -6.01 -10.82 20.85
C ALA A 193 -6.63 -9.80 19.90
N ALA A 194 -5.94 -9.44 18.81
CA ALA A 194 -6.45 -8.58 17.77
C ALA A 194 -7.71 -9.18 17.11
N LEU A 195 -7.72 -10.48 16.83
CA LEU A 195 -8.87 -11.16 16.25
C LEU A 195 -10.08 -11.12 17.20
N ARG A 196 -9.85 -11.38 18.51
CA ARG A 196 -10.91 -11.26 19.53
C ARG A 196 -11.44 -9.83 19.69
N LEU A 197 -10.60 -8.80 19.58
CA LEU A 197 -11.01 -7.41 19.63
C LEU A 197 -11.80 -7.03 18.36
N LEU A 198 -11.35 -7.51 17.21
CA LEU A 198 -12.04 -7.27 15.94
C LEU A 198 -13.45 -7.86 15.94
N ASP A 199 -13.62 -9.07 16.46
CA ASP A 199 -14.93 -9.74 16.56
C ASP A 199 -15.91 -8.98 17.49
N LYS A 200 -15.39 -8.30 18.51
CA LYS A 200 -16.18 -7.46 19.43
C LYS A 200 -16.38 -6.03 18.96
N SER A 201 -15.70 -5.61 17.89
CA SER A 201 -15.78 -4.26 17.34
C SER A 201 -16.93 -4.12 16.35
N ASP A 202 -17.16 -2.89 15.91
CA ASP A 202 -18.16 -2.57 14.88
C ASP A 202 -17.67 -2.89 13.44
N TYR A 203 -16.55 -3.62 13.28
CA TYR A 203 -15.95 -3.92 11.96
C TYR A 203 -16.93 -4.52 10.97
N ARG A 204 -17.74 -5.50 11.42
CA ARG A 204 -18.70 -6.18 10.54
C ARG A 204 -19.77 -5.22 10.03
N GLU A 205 -20.30 -4.36 10.91
CA GLU A 205 -21.30 -3.36 10.55
C GLU A 205 -20.72 -2.34 9.57
N LEU A 206 -19.53 -1.78 9.87
CA LEU A 206 -18.84 -0.82 9.00
C LEU A 206 -18.52 -1.42 7.62
N SER A 207 -18.13 -2.68 7.60
CA SER A 207 -17.81 -3.38 6.35
C SER A 207 -19.06 -3.62 5.49
N LEU A 208 -20.20 -3.96 6.10
CA LEU A 208 -21.47 -4.10 5.39
C LEU A 208 -21.99 -2.75 4.87
N ASP A 209 -21.88 -1.69 5.68
CA ASP A 209 -22.26 -0.33 5.27
C ASP A 209 -21.41 0.14 4.08
N ALA A 210 -20.10 -0.05 4.16
CA ALA A 210 -19.19 0.28 3.06
C ALA A 210 -19.48 -0.52 1.78
N ALA A 211 -19.82 -1.81 1.92
CA ALA A 211 -20.19 -2.65 0.78
C ALA A 211 -21.51 -2.19 0.13
N GLN A 212 -22.48 -1.76 0.94
CA GLN A 212 -23.77 -1.24 0.43
C GLN A 212 -23.65 0.12 -0.26
N LYS A 213 -22.78 0.98 0.27
CA LYS A 213 -22.53 2.31 -0.30
C LYS A 213 -21.63 2.26 -1.52
N GLY A 214 -20.82 1.22 -1.66
CA GLY A 214 -19.74 1.13 -2.61
C GLY A 214 -18.63 2.11 -2.27
N SER A 215 -17.45 1.62 -1.91
CA SER A 215 -16.26 2.45 -1.67
C SER A 215 -15.02 1.62 -1.89
N PHE A 216 -13.92 2.26 -2.20
CA PHE A 216 -12.63 1.61 -2.28
C PHE A 216 -11.57 2.48 -1.61
N ILE A 217 -10.43 1.88 -1.33
CA ILE A 217 -9.28 2.49 -0.69
C ILE A 217 -8.06 2.35 -1.56
N HIS A 218 -7.04 3.18 -1.32
CA HIS A 218 -5.78 3.12 -2.04
C HIS A 218 -4.95 1.86 -1.68
N HIS A 219 -5.02 1.43 -0.41
CA HIS A 219 -4.36 0.27 0.18
C HIS A 219 -2.83 0.34 0.24
N ASP A 220 -2.17 1.14 -0.61
CA ASP A 220 -0.74 1.45 -0.50
C ASP A 220 -0.47 2.96 -0.45
N PHE A 221 -1.16 3.67 0.48
CA PHE A 221 -0.99 5.10 0.67
C PHE A 221 0.34 5.41 1.38
N ALA A 222 1.43 5.36 0.62
CA ALA A 222 2.81 5.55 1.07
C ALA A 222 3.35 6.90 0.60
N HIS A 223 4.34 7.44 1.31
CA HIS A 223 4.92 8.75 1.00
C HIS A 223 5.38 8.92 -0.45
N HIS A 224 5.90 7.85 -1.07
CA HIS A 224 6.36 7.87 -2.46
C HIS A 224 5.23 7.80 -3.50
N ASN A 225 4.02 7.48 -3.08
CA ASN A 225 2.82 7.49 -3.90
C ASN A 225 2.05 8.81 -3.78
N ILE A 226 2.61 9.80 -3.07
CA ILE A 226 2.06 11.13 -2.88
C ILE A 226 3.08 12.14 -3.39
N LEU A 227 2.69 12.93 -4.38
CA LEU A 227 3.59 13.85 -5.07
C LEU A 227 3.12 15.29 -4.87
N HIS A 228 4.02 16.15 -4.38
CA HIS A 228 3.80 17.58 -4.27
C HIS A 228 4.40 18.29 -5.49
N THR A 229 3.55 18.91 -6.30
CA THR A 229 3.96 19.64 -7.51
C THR A 229 4.35 21.07 -7.18
N PHE A 230 5.10 21.72 -8.08
CA PHE A 230 5.59 23.11 -7.89
C PHE A 230 4.47 24.15 -7.83
N ASP A 231 3.29 23.86 -8.36
CA ASP A 231 2.10 24.70 -8.26
C ASP A 231 1.26 24.47 -7.00
N GLY A 232 1.81 23.73 -6.04
CA GLY A 232 1.23 23.51 -4.71
C GLY A 232 0.14 22.44 -4.62
N ARG A 233 -0.08 21.65 -5.69
CA ARG A 233 -1.03 20.56 -5.65
C ARG A 233 -0.42 19.27 -5.12
N THR A 234 -1.25 18.45 -4.47
CA THR A 234 -0.87 17.13 -3.96
C THR A 234 -1.55 16.07 -4.81
N TYR A 235 -0.76 15.28 -5.53
CA TYR A 235 -1.24 14.17 -6.36
C TYR A 235 -1.08 12.84 -5.65
N VAL A 236 -2.04 11.93 -5.90
CA VAL A 236 -1.95 10.52 -5.48
C VAL A 236 -1.75 9.66 -6.71
N VAL A 237 -0.74 8.79 -6.67
CA VAL A 237 -0.37 7.91 -7.80
C VAL A 237 -0.26 6.46 -7.33
N ASP A 238 -0.17 5.54 -8.27
CA ASP A 238 0.02 4.10 -8.03
C ASP A 238 -1.17 3.40 -7.33
N PHE A 239 -2.27 3.28 -8.05
CA PHE A 239 -3.50 2.59 -7.61
C PHE A 239 -3.46 1.07 -7.82
N ASP A 240 -2.30 0.48 -8.08
CA ASP A 240 -2.15 -0.95 -8.38
C ASP A 240 -2.71 -1.86 -7.29
N TYR A 241 -2.71 -1.39 -6.04
CA TYR A 241 -3.18 -2.14 -4.89
C TYR A 241 -4.56 -1.71 -4.38
N CYS A 242 -5.27 -0.81 -5.08
CA CYS A 242 -6.58 -0.37 -4.62
C CYS A 242 -7.57 -1.55 -4.52
N ILE A 243 -8.38 -1.53 -3.46
CA ILE A 243 -9.32 -2.59 -3.12
C ILE A 243 -10.63 -2.01 -2.57
N MET A 244 -11.70 -2.78 -2.68
CA MET A 244 -12.97 -2.52 -1.99
C MET A 244 -12.82 -2.88 -0.52
N ASP A 245 -12.68 -1.88 0.36
CA ASP A 245 -12.57 -2.07 1.82
C ASP A 245 -13.04 -0.81 2.56
N ILE A 246 -13.11 -0.87 3.87
CA ILE A 246 -13.41 0.28 4.73
C ILE A 246 -12.23 1.25 4.78
N ARG A 247 -12.50 2.55 4.71
CA ARG A 247 -11.49 3.62 4.66
C ARG A 247 -10.52 3.63 5.85
N ILE A 248 -10.96 3.08 6.98
CA ILE A 248 -10.15 3.04 8.20
C ILE A 248 -8.87 2.19 8.04
N HIS A 249 -8.83 1.31 7.04
CA HIS A 249 -7.62 0.56 6.67
C HIS A 249 -6.49 1.49 6.22
N ASP A 250 -6.77 2.42 5.30
CA ASP A 250 -5.75 3.36 4.83
C ASP A 250 -5.33 4.33 5.93
N ILE A 251 -6.27 4.79 6.75
CA ILE A 251 -5.99 5.65 7.91
C ILE A 251 -5.07 4.93 8.90
N GLY A 252 -5.40 3.69 9.25
CA GLY A 252 -4.58 2.86 10.12
C GLY A 252 -3.19 2.59 9.56
N SER A 253 -3.10 2.32 8.26
CA SER A 253 -1.82 2.14 7.56
C SER A 253 -0.96 3.40 7.58
N LEU A 254 -1.56 4.58 7.33
CA LEU A 254 -0.87 5.87 7.40
C LEU A 254 -0.33 6.12 8.81
N ILE A 255 -1.15 5.89 9.85
CA ILE A 255 -0.73 6.02 11.25
C ILE A 255 0.45 5.08 11.54
N LEU A 256 0.34 3.78 11.25
CA LEU A 256 1.43 2.82 11.51
C LEU A 256 2.73 3.19 10.77
N ARG A 257 2.66 3.71 9.54
CA ARG A 257 3.84 4.19 8.80
C ARG A 257 4.53 5.35 9.52
N ASN A 258 3.75 6.23 10.13
CA ASN A 258 4.26 7.35 10.93
C ASN A 258 4.81 6.90 12.29
N MET A 259 4.13 5.98 13.00
CA MET A 259 4.57 5.47 14.31
C MET A 259 5.97 4.87 14.24
N LYS A 260 6.29 4.12 13.21
CA LYS A 260 7.61 3.52 12.96
C LYS A 260 8.75 4.55 12.84
N LYS A 261 8.43 5.82 12.54
CA LYS A 261 9.39 6.93 12.41
C LYS A 261 9.34 7.92 13.57
N SER A 262 8.37 7.80 14.48
CA SER A 262 8.12 8.73 15.59
C SER A 262 8.11 8.05 16.96
N ASN A 263 8.86 6.97 17.11
CA ASN A 263 8.98 6.24 18.38
C ASN A 263 7.61 5.86 19.00
N TRP A 264 6.62 5.57 18.16
CA TRP A 264 5.27 5.14 18.55
C TRP A 264 4.52 6.15 19.45
N ASP A 265 4.72 7.43 19.16
CA ASP A 265 4.08 8.54 19.85
C ASP A 265 2.57 8.58 19.58
N VAL A 266 1.76 8.37 20.63
CA VAL A 266 0.29 8.35 20.52
C VAL A 266 -0.28 9.73 20.17
N ASP A 267 0.31 10.83 20.64
CA ASP A 267 -0.17 12.17 20.32
C ASP A 267 -0.05 12.44 18.82
N LYS A 268 0.99 11.93 18.16
CA LYS A 268 1.13 12.02 16.71
C LYS A 268 0.03 11.22 15.98
N ALA A 269 -0.36 10.06 16.50
CA ALA A 269 -1.46 9.28 15.94
C ALA A 269 -2.80 10.04 16.08
N MET A 270 -3.05 10.63 17.24
CA MET A 270 -4.25 11.44 17.47
C MET A 270 -4.29 12.68 16.57
N ASN A 271 -3.17 13.36 16.38
CA ASN A 271 -3.08 14.52 15.47
C ASN A 271 -3.40 14.12 14.01
N ILE A 272 -2.97 12.92 13.55
CA ILE A 272 -3.33 12.40 12.21
C ILE A 272 -4.85 12.18 12.12
N LEU A 273 -5.44 11.57 13.15
CA LEU A 273 -6.89 11.34 13.21
C LEU A 273 -7.67 12.64 13.21
N GLU A 274 -7.28 13.63 14.02
CA GLU A 274 -7.91 14.94 14.07
C GLU A 274 -7.79 15.70 12.75
N SER A 275 -6.64 15.63 12.08
CA SER A 275 -6.45 16.25 10.76
C SER A 275 -7.36 15.60 9.72
N TYR A 276 -7.51 14.28 9.76
CA TYR A 276 -8.42 13.56 8.87
C TYR A 276 -9.89 13.88 9.18
N ASP A 277 -10.27 13.86 10.47
CA ASP A 277 -11.63 14.11 10.96
C ASP A 277 -12.17 15.49 10.55
N ARG A 278 -11.32 16.52 10.55
CA ARG A 278 -11.66 17.87 10.08
C ARG A 278 -12.20 17.88 8.64
N ARG A 279 -11.73 16.98 7.79
CA ARG A 279 -12.14 16.90 6.38
C ARG A 279 -13.25 15.89 6.15
N SER A 280 -13.15 14.72 6.76
CA SER A 280 -14.08 13.60 6.62
C SER A 280 -14.29 12.95 7.98
N PRO A 281 -15.41 13.23 8.67
CA PRO A 281 -15.63 12.84 10.05
C PRO A 281 -15.45 11.35 10.30
N VAL A 282 -14.71 11.02 11.36
CA VAL A 282 -14.44 9.65 11.80
C VAL A 282 -15.35 9.29 12.98
N SER A 283 -16.14 8.25 12.83
CA SER A 283 -17.05 7.79 13.87
C SER A 283 -16.31 7.06 14.99
N SER A 284 -16.93 7.05 16.20
CA SER A 284 -16.42 6.25 17.33
C SER A 284 -16.34 4.76 17.01
N LYS A 285 -17.18 4.24 16.11
CA LYS A 285 -17.11 2.87 15.62
C LYS A 285 -15.85 2.62 14.84
N GLU A 286 -15.49 3.53 13.95
CA GLU A 286 -14.25 3.45 13.15
C GLU A 286 -13.00 3.52 14.05
N LEU A 287 -12.98 4.42 15.06
CA LEU A 287 -11.87 4.50 16.01
C LEU A 287 -11.65 3.18 16.78
N LYS A 288 -12.71 2.50 17.20
CA LYS A 288 -12.61 1.20 17.87
C LYS A 288 -12.04 0.10 16.98
N VAL A 289 -12.26 0.16 15.66
CA VAL A 289 -11.72 -0.81 14.70
C VAL A 289 -10.22 -0.61 14.46
N LEU A 290 -9.67 0.58 14.73
CA LEU A 290 -8.24 0.81 14.66
C LEU A 290 -7.45 0.05 15.72
N ALA A 291 -7.98 -0.18 16.92
CA ALA A 291 -7.27 -0.90 17.98
C ALA A 291 -6.86 -2.33 17.58
N PRO A 292 -7.76 -3.22 17.08
CA PRO A 292 -7.35 -4.51 16.56
C PRO A 292 -6.45 -4.42 15.32
N PHE A 293 -6.62 -3.42 14.45
CA PHE A 293 -5.74 -3.20 13.31
C PHE A 293 -4.31 -2.87 13.75
N PHE A 294 -4.13 -2.02 14.76
CA PHE A 294 -2.82 -1.68 15.30
C PHE A 294 -2.19 -2.83 16.08
N LEU A 295 -2.99 -3.63 16.82
CA LEU A 295 -2.50 -4.73 17.62
C LEU A 295 -1.95 -5.87 16.76
N PHE A 296 -2.52 -6.11 15.59
CA PHE A 296 -2.10 -7.21 14.72
C PHE A 296 -0.63 -7.05 14.29
N PRO A 297 0.25 -8.05 14.48
CA PRO A 297 1.68 -7.97 14.24
C PRO A 297 2.05 -8.12 12.75
N GLN A 298 1.45 -7.29 11.90
CA GLN A 298 1.56 -7.36 10.44
C GLN A 298 3.01 -7.33 9.95
N ASP A 299 3.85 -6.47 10.53
CA ASP A 299 5.24 -6.33 10.11
C ASP A 299 6.07 -7.58 10.39
N PHE A 300 5.88 -8.18 11.57
CA PHE A 300 6.57 -9.41 11.96
C PHE A 300 6.13 -10.59 11.08
N TRP A 301 4.82 -10.75 10.89
CA TRP A 301 4.31 -11.77 9.98
C TRP A 301 4.87 -11.61 8.56
N MET A 302 4.88 -10.38 8.03
CA MET A 302 5.30 -10.12 6.65
C MET A 302 6.77 -10.45 6.43
N ILE A 303 7.68 -10.01 7.31
CA ILE A 303 9.12 -10.32 7.16
C ILE A 303 9.38 -11.81 7.32
N SER A 304 8.68 -12.47 8.26
CA SER A 304 8.78 -13.92 8.47
C SER A 304 8.32 -14.69 7.24
N ARG A 305 7.18 -14.30 6.66
CA ARG A 305 6.67 -14.91 5.43
C ARG A 305 7.62 -14.74 4.26
N GLN A 306 8.20 -13.54 4.08
CA GLN A 306 9.16 -13.27 3.01
C GLN A 306 10.39 -14.18 3.12
N TYR A 307 10.84 -14.47 4.33
CA TYR A 307 11.98 -15.36 4.56
C TYR A 307 11.62 -16.84 4.44
N TYR A 308 10.62 -17.31 5.21
CA TYR A 308 10.34 -18.74 5.34
C TYR A 308 9.48 -19.33 4.21
N ILE A 309 8.62 -18.53 3.57
CA ILE A 309 7.65 -19.00 2.57
C ILE A 309 8.02 -18.51 1.18
N GLU A 310 8.18 -17.19 1.00
CA GLU A 310 8.43 -16.58 -0.31
C GLU A 310 9.88 -16.75 -0.76
N ARG A 311 10.81 -16.89 0.19
CA ARG A 311 12.25 -17.07 -0.04
C ARG A 311 12.80 -15.98 -0.96
N LYS A 312 12.50 -14.71 -0.65
CA LYS A 312 13.05 -13.58 -1.42
C LYS A 312 14.57 -13.61 -1.37
N ASP A 313 15.17 -13.33 -2.50
CA ASP A 313 16.63 -13.30 -2.69
C ASP A 313 17.23 -12.01 -2.11
N TRP A 314 17.29 -11.95 -0.77
CA TRP A 314 17.96 -10.90 0.00
C TRP A 314 19.09 -11.52 0.81
N ASP A 315 20.12 -10.74 1.09
CA ASP A 315 21.20 -11.18 1.96
C ASP A 315 20.71 -11.52 3.37
N GLU A 316 21.32 -12.53 4.00
CA GLU A 316 20.92 -12.99 5.33
C GLU A 316 21.04 -11.89 6.39
N GLU A 317 22.08 -11.05 6.29
CA GLU A 317 22.29 -9.88 7.16
C GLU A 317 21.13 -8.89 7.07
N ASP A 318 20.64 -8.61 5.86
CA ASP A 318 19.46 -7.77 5.63
C ASP A 318 18.20 -8.33 6.29
N TYR A 319 18.03 -9.66 6.28
CA TYR A 319 16.91 -10.30 6.96
C TYR A 319 17.03 -10.22 8.48
N VAL A 320 18.21 -10.43 9.04
CA VAL A 320 18.49 -10.31 10.48
C VAL A 320 18.15 -8.91 10.95
N ASP A 321 18.63 -7.88 10.28
CA ASP A 321 18.37 -6.47 10.64
C ASP A 321 16.88 -6.12 10.55
N LYS A 322 16.21 -6.54 9.48
CA LYS A 322 14.77 -6.33 9.31
C LYS A 322 13.97 -7.09 10.37
N MET A 323 14.33 -8.34 10.67
CA MET A 323 13.64 -9.14 11.67
C MET A 323 13.77 -8.53 13.06
N ASN A 324 14.98 -8.10 13.46
CA ASN A 324 15.21 -7.40 14.73
C ASN A 324 14.35 -6.14 14.82
N THR A 325 14.40 -5.26 13.82
CA THR A 325 13.62 -4.03 13.78
C THR A 325 12.11 -4.29 13.90
N LYS A 326 11.59 -5.31 13.18
CA LYS A 326 10.15 -5.62 13.22
C LYS A 326 9.72 -6.30 14.53
N SER A 327 10.63 -7.02 15.17
CA SER A 327 10.43 -7.62 16.49
C SER A 327 10.35 -6.54 17.57
N GLU A 328 11.23 -5.54 17.54
CA GLU A 328 11.19 -4.38 18.44
C GLU A 328 9.86 -3.61 18.33
N TYR A 329 9.32 -3.45 17.11
CA TYR A 329 8.02 -2.83 16.93
C TYR A 329 6.89 -3.53 17.69
N THR A 330 6.99 -4.83 17.95
CA THR A 330 5.98 -5.57 18.70
C THR A 330 5.89 -5.09 20.15
N LEU A 331 7.02 -4.78 20.78
CA LEU A 331 7.04 -4.23 22.14
C LEU A 331 6.49 -2.81 22.20
N MET A 332 6.94 -1.95 21.27
CA MET A 332 6.50 -0.55 21.20
C MET A 332 5.02 -0.44 20.87
N ARG A 333 4.49 -1.33 20.00
CA ARG A 333 3.08 -1.40 19.63
C ARG A 333 2.17 -1.67 20.82
N ARG A 334 2.53 -2.55 21.73
CA ARG A 334 1.74 -2.87 22.92
C ARG A 334 1.52 -1.64 23.80
N LYS A 335 2.59 -0.90 24.08
CA LYS A 335 2.49 0.36 24.84
C LYS A 335 1.62 1.37 24.12
N PHE A 336 1.85 1.55 22.81
CA PHE A 336 1.06 2.45 21.98
C PHE A 336 -0.44 2.13 22.03
N ILE A 337 -0.84 0.85 21.99
CA ILE A 337 -2.25 0.43 22.00
C ILE A 337 -2.90 0.69 23.35
N GLU A 338 -2.18 0.49 24.46
CA GLU A 338 -2.67 0.85 25.80
C GLU A 338 -2.97 2.35 25.87
N GLU A 339 -2.01 3.19 25.48
CA GLU A 339 -2.17 4.65 25.46
C GLU A 339 -3.26 5.10 24.47
N TYR A 340 -3.40 4.44 23.30
CA TYR A 340 -4.46 4.70 22.33
C TYR A 340 -5.84 4.35 22.89
N GLY A 341 -5.98 3.21 23.55
CA GLY A 341 -7.24 2.78 24.17
C GLY A 341 -7.76 3.72 25.25
N ASP A 342 -6.86 4.42 25.95
CA ASP A 342 -7.23 5.44 26.95
C ASP A 342 -7.74 6.76 26.33
N ARG A 343 -7.55 6.94 25.01
CA ARG A 343 -7.91 8.18 24.27
C ARG A 343 -9.20 8.05 23.43
N VAL A 344 -9.65 6.83 23.13
CA VAL A 344 -10.81 6.54 22.25
C VAL A 344 -11.82 5.63 22.94
#